data_e6546389e810bdb0b10eabd1d3130d16
#
_entry.id   e6546389e810bdb0b10eabd1d3130d16
#
_cell.length_a   1.000
_cell.length_b   1.000
_cell.length_c   1.000
_cell.angle_alpha   90.00
_cell.angle_beta   90.00
_cell.angle_gamma   90.00
#
_symmetry.space_group_name_H-M   'P 1'
#
loop_
_entity.id
_entity.type
_entity.pdbx_description
1 polymer ?
#
loop_
_entity_poly.entity_id
_entity_poly.type
_entity_poly.pdbx_seq_one_letter_code
_entity_poly.pdbx_strand_id
1 'polypeptide(L)'
;KDELLTVFKEQIKELGEANGMTEEETIAKLTQKYDGYHFSERMLDVFNPFSLLNCFAKRMFKDYWFSTGTPTYLMRLMADNDEPINELVGKEYPAAEFVDYKATKQRPLPMLYQSGYLTIKGYNKRRDTYLLDFPNEEVRSGLISMLASDYFGNGCSPSIWLGDVSDSLEAGDLDKFKLQLTSFLSNITYRFQRKDDERECER
;
A
#
# COMPACT_ATOMS: atom_id res chain seq x y z
N LYS A 1 7.65 5.83 19.61
CA LYS A 1 6.34 6.27 20.16
C LYS A 1 6.53 7.29 21.25
N ASP A 2 7.41 7.07 22.21
CA ASP A 2 7.68 7.99 23.33
C ASP A 2 8.25 9.34 22.86
N GLU A 3 9.11 9.32 21.83
CA GLU A 3 9.59 10.55 21.19
C GLU A 3 8.46 11.34 20.54
N LEU A 4 7.53 10.67 19.86
CA LEU A 4 6.37 11.32 19.25
C LEU A 4 5.57 12.09 20.31
N LEU A 5 5.25 11.45 21.43
CA LEU A 5 4.47 12.04 22.51
C LEU A 5 5.20 13.19 23.23
N THR A 6 6.53 13.15 23.24
CA THR A 6 7.34 14.17 23.90
C THR A 6 7.58 15.39 23.01
N VAL A 7 7.94 15.16 21.75
CA VAL A 7 8.38 16.21 20.82
C VAL A 7 7.20 16.90 20.13
N PHE A 8 6.15 16.15 19.79
CA PHE A 8 5.04 16.62 18.95
C PHE A 8 3.70 16.76 19.70
N LYS A 9 3.75 16.94 21.01
CA LYS A 9 2.54 17.02 21.84
C LYS A 9 1.56 18.11 21.38
N GLU A 10 2.06 19.30 21.05
CA GLU A 10 1.23 20.41 20.59
C GLU A 10 0.63 20.12 19.22
N GLN A 11 1.43 19.57 18.30
CA GLN A 11 0.99 19.20 16.95
C GLN A 11 -0.07 18.10 16.97
N ILE A 12 0.05 17.12 17.88
CA ILE A 12 -0.96 16.08 18.07
C ILE A 12 -2.28 16.69 18.50
N LYS A 13 -2.25 17.61 19.47
CA LYS A 13 -3.43 18.33 19.94
C LYS A 13 -4.09 19.16 18.84
N GLU A 14 -3.32 19.97 18.12
CA GLU A 14 -3.81 20.77 16.98
C GLU A 14 -4.41 19.90 15.87
N LEU A 15 -3.79 18.76 15.58
CA LEU A 15 -4.28 17.80 14.58
C LEU A 15 -5.63 17.17 15.03
N GLY A 16 -5.74 16.81 16.31
CA GLY A 16 -6.97 16.28 16.90
C GLY A 16 -8.10 17.30 16.83
N GLU A 17 -7.87 18.54 17.27
CA GLU A 17 -8.83 19.62 17.21
C GLU A 17 -9.32 19.88 15.77
N ALA A 18 -8.39 19.91 14.80
CA ALA A 18 -8.73 20.13 13.38
C ALA A 18 -9.57 19.00 12.76
N ASN A 19 -9.50 17.78 13.31
CA ASN A 19 -10.22 16.61 12.80
C ASN A 19 -11.37 16.15 13.71
N GLY A 20 -11.67 16.88 14.80
CA GLY A 20 -12.72 16.52 15.75
C GLY A 20 -12.44 15.23 16.53
N MET A 21 -11.18 14.96 16.81
CA MET A 21 -10.67 13.73 17.45
C MET A 21 -10.07 14.05 18.82
N THR A 22 -10.16 13.12 19.74
CA THR A 22 -9.41 13.17 21.01
C THR A 22 -7.91 12.94 20.75
N GLU A 23 -7.06 13.27 21.73
CA GLU A 23 -5.62 13.04 21.63
C GLU A 23 -5.31 11.55 21.45
N GLU A 24 -6.02 10.67 22.16
CA GLU A 24 -5.85 9.22 22.07
C GLU A 24 -6.22 8.66 20.69
N GLU A 25 -7.34 9.11 20.12
CA GLU A 25 -7.77 8.75 18.76
C GLU A 25 -6.79 9.26 17.71
N THR A 26 -6.26 10.47 17.91
CA THR A 26 -5.26 11.07 17.03
C THR A 26 -3.97 10.25 17.02
N ILE A 27 -3.47 9.86 18.19
CA ILE A 27 -2.27 9.03 18.32
C ILE A 27 -2.50 7.65 17.70
N ALA A 28 -3.65 7.03 17.96
CA ALA A 28 -4.00 5.73 17.38
C ALA A 28 -4.00 5.79 15.85
N LYS A 29 -4.61 6.83 15.28
CA LYS A 29 -4.68 7.02 13.83
C LYS A 29 -3.33 7.36 13.21
N LEU A 30 -2.49 8.16 13.87
CA LEU A 30 -1.10 8.41 13.44
C LEU A 30 -0.30 7.10 13.41
N THR A 31 -0.43 6.29 14.46
CA THR A 31 0.25 4.99 14.56
C THR A 31 -0.20 4.05 13.45
N GLN A 32 -1.51 3.87 13.27
CA GLN A 32 -2.06 3.01 12.23
C GLN A 32 -1.62 3.43 10.82
N LYS A 33 -1.59 4.75 10.58
CA LYS A 33 -1.39 5.29 9.23
C LYS A 33 0.08 5.45 8.84
N TYR A 34 0.97 5.79 9.78
CA TYR A 34 2.34 6.22 9.44
C TYR A 34 3.45 5.50 10.21
N ASP A 35 3.12 4.67 11.22
CA ASP A 35 4.08 3.89 12.00
C ASP A 35 4.31 2.49 11.41
N GLY A 36 5.16 1.69 12.04
CA GLY A 36 5.28 0.25 11.81
C GLY A 36 6.37 -0.15 10.83
N TYR A 37 7.31 0.72 10.48
CA TYR A 37 8.55 0.31 9.82
C TYR A 37 9.47 -0.39 10.81
N HIS A 38 9.98 -1.56 10.42
CA HIS A 38 10.97 -2.34 11.18
C HIS A 38 12.16 -2.68 10.30
N PHE A 39 13.35 -2.43 10.82
CA PHE A 39 14.62 -2.65 10.10
C PHE A 39 15.47 -3.76 10.71
N SER A 40 14.99 -4.42 11.75
CA SER A 40 15.69 -5.50 12.44
C SER A 40 14.74 -6.43 13.17
N GLU A 41 15.26 -7.56 13.62
CA GLU A 41 14.56 -8.54 14.46
C GLU A 41 14.03 -7.97 15.78
N ARG A 42 14.55 -6.82 16.21
CA ARG A 42 14.13 -6.15 17.47
C ARG A 42 12.75 -5.52 17.37
N MET A 43 12.19 -5.43 16.18
CA MET A 43 10.81 -4.93 15.91
C MET A 43 10.56 -3.55 16.56
N LEU A 44 11.55 -2.65 16.48
CA LEU A 44 11.37 -1.28 16.94
C LEU A 44 10.55 -0.51 15.89
N ASP A 45 9.38 -0.04 16.30
CA ASP A 45 8.50 0.78 15.47
C ASP A 45 9.14 2.10 15.10
N VAL A 46 9.15 2.42 13.81
CA VAL A 46 9.65 3.68 13.27
C VAL A 46 8.58 4.30 12.39
N PHE A 47 8.23 5.55 12.71
CA PHE A 47 7.33 6.35 11.87
C PHE A 47 7.99 6.76 10.56
N ASN A 48 7.19 6.89 9.51
CA ASN A 48 7.61 7.61 8.31
C ASN A 48 7.69 9.12 8.63
N PRO A 49 8.88 9.72 8.73
CA PRO A 49 9.01 11.11 9.14
C PRO A 49 8.43 12.08 8.12
N PHE A 50 8.52 11.77 6.82
CA PHE A 50 7.97 12.62 5.77
C PHE A 50 6.45 12.73 5.87
N SER A 51 5.77 11.60 5.97
CA SER A 51 4.30 11.56 6.05
C SER A 51 3.80 12.17 7.36
N LEU A 52 4.47 11.87 8.47
CA LEU A 52 4.15 12.41 9.79
C LEU A 52 4.24 13.95 9.82
N LEU A 53 5.36 14.51 9.35
CA LEU A 53 5.56 15.96 9.34
C LEU A 53 4.60 16.68 8.39
N ASN A 54 4.28 16.09 7.24
CA ASN A 54 3.26 16.63 6.34
C ASN A 54 1.85 16.59 6.95
N CYS A 55 1.53 15.51 7.69
CA CYS A 55 0.27 15.39 8.40
C CYS A 55 0.10 16.51 9.43
N PHE A 56 1.13 16.79 10.23
CA PHE A 56 1.11 17.90 11.18
C PHE A 56 1.03 19.26 10.49
N ALA A 57 1.87 19.50 9.48
CA ALA A 57 1.90 20.78 8.76
C ALA A 57 0.57 21.12 8.10
N LYS A 58 -0.12 20.12 7.54
CA LYS A 58 -1.39 20.30 6.83
C LYS A 58 -2.63 20.05 7.70
N ARG A 59 -2.44 19.56 8.94
CA ARG A 59 -3.50 19.18 9.89
C ARG A 59 -4.55 18.24 9.30
N MET A 60 -4.12 17.34 8.41
CA MET A 60 -4.98 16.39 7.71
C MET A 60 -4.32 15.02 7.59
N PHE A 61 -5.10 13.96 7.77
CA PHE A 61 -4.68 12.59 7.49
C PHE A 61 -4.85 12.26 6.00
N LYS A 62 -3.72 12.16 5.27
CA LYS A 62 -3.67 11.82 3.84
C LYS A 62 -2.51 10.87 3.55
N ASP A 63 -2.48 10.31 2.35
CA ASP A 63 -1.36 9.51 1.86
C ASP A 63 -0.32 10.44 1.24
N TYR A 64 0.68 10.82 2.02
CA TYR A 64 1.72 11.77 1.61
C TYR A 64 2.89 11.11 0.88
N TRP A 65 3.22 9.88 1.25
CA TRP A 65 4.39 9.19 0.72
C TRP A 65 4.34 9.04 -0.79
N PHE A 66 3.19 8.67 -1.34
CA PHE A 66 2.97 8.53 -2.78
C PHE A 66 2.93 9.86 -3.56
N SER A 67 2.80 10.99 -2.87
CA SER A 67 2.81 12.31 -3.53
C SER A 67 4.20 12.73 -4.03
N THR A 68 5.26 12.03 -3.63
CA THR A 68 6.65 12.34 -4.02
C THR A 68 7.05 11.77 -5.39
N GLY A 69 6.23 10.94 -5.99
CA GLY A 69 6.42 10.37 -7.32
C GLY A 69 5.73 9.01 -7.47
N THR A 70 5.16 8.78 -8.62
CA THR A 70 4.63 7.45 -8.96
C THR A 70 5.82 6.56 -9.31
N PRO A 71 6.02 5.43 -8.62
CA PRO A 71 7.14 4.53 -8.90
C PRO A 71 6.86 3.73 -10.19
N THR A 72 6.92 4.43 -11.33
CA THR A 72 6.64 3.87 -12.66
C THR A 72 7.46 2.61 -12.94
N TYR A 73 8.69 2.57 -12.40
CA TYR A 73 9.53 1.39 -12.55
C TYR A 73 8.98 0.19 -11.77
N LEU A 74 8.50 0.41 -10.52
CA LEU A 74 7.88 -0.65 -9.73
C LEU A 74 6.63 -1.19 -10.39
N MET A 75 5.80 -0.31 -10.94
CA MET A 75 4.59 -0.69 -11.68
C MET A 75 4.91 -1.59 -12.88
N ARG A 76 5.91 -1.21 -13.68
CA ARG A 76 6.40 -2.04 -14.78
C ARG A 76 6.95 -3.37 -14.31
N LEU A 77 7.76 -3.35 -13.24
CA LEU A 77 8.34 -4.56 -12.67
C LEU A 77 7.26 -5.54 -12.20
N MET A 78 6.22 -5.05 -11.55
CA MET A 78 5.07 -5.85 -11.10
C MET A 78 4.25 -6.39 -12.28
N ALA A 79 4.04 -5.56 -13.31
CA ALA A 79 3.31 -5.96 -14.52
C ALA A 79 4.07 -7.01 -15.35
N ASP A 80 5.40 -6.92 -15.41
CA ASP A 80 6.25 -7.83 -16.17
C ASP A 80 6.40 -9.22 -15.50
N ASN A 81 6.20 -9.30 -14.20
CA ASN A 81 6.42 -10.55 -13.45
C ASN A 81 5.17 -11.41 -13.28
N ASP A 82 3.98 -10.93 -13.65
CA ASP A 82 2.69 -11.61 -13.45
C ASP A 82 2.47 -12.13 -11.99
N GLU A 83 3.29 -11.64 -11.03
CA GLU A 83 3.19 -12.02 -9.64
C GLU A 83 2.27 -11.03 -8.91
N PRO A 84 1.08 -11.45 -8.48
CA PRO A 84 0.18 -10.56 -7.76
C PRO A 84 0.78 -10.20 -6.40
N ILE A 85 0.65 -8.93 -6.01
CA ILE A 85 1.20 -8.43 -4.73
C ILE A 85 0.78 -9.29 -3.52
N ASN A 86 -0.42 -9.87 -3.55
CA ASN A 86 -0.93 -10.76 -2.52
C ASN A 86 -0.10 -12.04 -2.35
N GLU A 87 0.64 -12.44 -3.38
CA GLU A 87 1.54 -13.58 -3.32
C GLU A 87 2.89 -13.24 -2.68
N LEU A 88 3.22 -11.95 -2.53
CA LEU A 88 4.48 -11.48 -1.95
C LEU A 88 4.32 -11.01 -0.50
N VAL A 89 3.13 -10.59 -0.11
CA VAL A 89 2.84 -9.97 1.19
C VAL A 89 2.35 -11.01 2.19
N GLY A 90 2.73 -10.86 3.46
CA GLY A 90 2.32 -11.76 4.55
C GLY A 90 3.00 -13.13 4.52
N LYS A 91 4.14 -13.26 3.83
CA LYS A 91 4.91 -14.50 3.73
C LYS A 91 6.29 -14.41 4.38
N GLU A 92 6.84 -15.57 4.71
CA GLU A 92 8.19 -15.71 5.27
C GLU A 92 9.24 -15.91 4.17
N TYR A 93 10.33 -15.14 4.26
CA TYR A 93 11.45 -15.18 3.32
C TYR A 93 12.80 -15.25 4.06
N PRO A 94 13.78 -16.01 3.59
CA PRO A 94 15.15 -15.89 4.07
C PRO A 94 15.75 -14.51 3.67
N ALA A 95 16.64 -13.97 4.49
CA ALA A 95 17.24 -12.65 4.26
C ALA A 95 17.85 -12.48 2.86
N ALA A 96 18.48 -13.53 2.32
CA ALA A 96 19.09 -13.50 1.00
C ALA A 96 18.13 -13.22 -0.16
N GLU A 97 16.82 -13.42 0.02
CA GLU A 97 15.83 -13.18 -1.02
C GLU A 97 15.39 -11.72 -1.15
N PHE A 98 15.53 -10.91 -0.11
CA PHE A 98 15.06 -9.53 -0.11
C PHE A 98 16.12 -8.47 0.25
N VAL A 99 17.22 -8.86 0.89
CA VAL A 99 18.31 -7.93 1.23
C VAL A 99 19.26 -7.73 0.05
N ASP A 100 19.60 -8.78 -0.68
CA ASP A 100 20.52 -8.70 -1.81
C ASP A 100 19.79 -8.21 -3.07
N TYR A 101 20.00 -6.93 -3.40
CA TYR A 101 19.55 -6.35 -4.67
C TYR A 101 20.41 -6.83 -5.83
N LYS A 102 20.21 -8.05 -6.27
CA LYS A 102 20.57 -8.44 -7.62
C LYS A 102 19.45 -8.00 -8.53
N ALA A 103 19.70 -6.92 -9.27
CA ALA A 103 18.77 -6.34 -10.27
C ALA A 103 18.49 -7.34 -11.42
N THR A 104 17.89 -8.47 -11.10
CA THR A 104 17.29 -9.33 -12.12
C THR A 104 15.84 -8.91 -12.25
N LYS A 105 15.41 -8.57 -13.48
CA LYS A 105 14.05 -8.21 -13.85
C LYS A 105 12.95 -9.19 -13.39
N GLN A 106 13.30 -10.23 -12.67
CA GLN A 106 12.46 -11.37 -12.35
C GLN A 106 11.98 -11.44 -10.90
N ARG A 107 12.41 -10.54 -10.00
CA ARG A 107 12.01 -10.59 -8.59
C ARG A 107 11.74 -9.21 -8.03
N PRO A 108 10.47 -8.82 -7.83
CA PRO A 108 10.11 -7.52 -7.28
C PRO A 108 10.39 -7.38 -5.78
N LEU A 109 10.52 -8.50 -5.04
CA LEU A 109 10.63 -8.54 -3.60
C LEU A 109 11.76 -7.68 -3.00
N PRO A 110 13.03 -7.76 -3.50
CA PRO A 110 14.11 -6.91 -2.97
C PRO A 110 13.83 -5.43 -3.17
N MET A 111 13.25 -5.06 -4.30
CA MET A 111 12.89 -3.67 -4.59
C MET A 111 11.77 -3.18 -3.67
N LEU A 112 10.71 -3.98 -3.48
CA LEU A 112 9.62 -3.65 -2.58
C LEU A 112 10.11 -3.41 -1.16
N TYR A 113 11.02 -4.25 -0.66
CA TYR A 113 11.60 -4.10 0.67
C TYR A 113 12.52 -2.88 0.76
N GLN A 114 13.48 -2.73 -0.15
CA GLN A 114 14.44 -1.63 -0.11
C GLN A 114 13.83 -0.26 -0.38
N SER A 115 12.76 -0.21 -1.15
CA SER A 115 11.99 1.02 -1.39
C SER A 115 10.97 1.32 -0.28
N GLY A 116 10.86 0.48 0.74
CA GLY A 116 9.98 0.71 1.89
C GLY A 116 8.50 0.39 1.64
N TYR A 117 8.16 -0.35 0.58
CA TYR A 117 6.80 -0.87 0.39
C TYR A 117 6.51 -2.06 1.30
N LEU A 118 7.53 -2.84 1.60
CA LEU A 118 7.47 -3.93 2.58
C LEU A 118 8.45 -3.68 3.70
N THR A 119 8.15 -4.22 4.86
CA THR A 119 9.00 -4.17 6.06
C THR A 119 8.95 -5.52 6.78
N ILE A 120 9.87 -5.73 7.71
CA ILE A 120 9.88 -6.91 8.57
C ILE A 120 8.74 -6.78 9.58
N LYS A 121 7.81 -7.75 9.61
CA LYS A 121 6.72 -7.84 10.60
C LYS A 121 6.85 -9.02 11.56
N GLY A 122 7.87 -9.85 11.37
CA GLY A 122 8.17 -10.98 12.25
C GLY A 122 9.46 -11.66 11.88
N TYR A 123 10.02 -12.39 12.83
CA TYR A 123 11.21 -13.24 12.62
C TYR A 123 10.98 -14.64 13.18
N ASN A 124 11.12 -15.62 12.33
CA ASN A 124 11.02 -17.02 12.70
C ASN A 124 12.43 -17.59 12.97
N LYS A 125 12.84 -17.58 14.25
CA LYS A 125 14.15 -18.03 14.68
C LYS A 125 14.46 -19.50 14.31
N ARG A 126 13.43 -20.34 14.20
CA ARG A 126 13.63 -21.77 13.88
C ARG A 126 13.99 -22.00 12.41
N ARG A 127 13.41 -21.18 11.52
CA ARG A 127 13.58 -21.30 10.06
C ARG A 127 14.58 -20.30 9.52
N ASP A 128 15.01 -19.35 10.34
CA ASP A 128 15.83 -18.20 9.93
C ASP A 128 15.15 -17.42 8.79
N THR A 129 13.85 -17.13 8.95
CA THR A 129 13.02 -16.43 7.96
C THR A 129 12.35 -15.21 8.56
N TYR A 130 12.09 -14.22 7.73
CA TYR A 130 11.46 -12.97 8.08
C TYR A 130 10.07 -12.88 7.43
N LEU A 131 9.06 -12.57 8.22
CA LEU A 131 7.74 -12.24 7.72
C LEU A 131 7.78 -10.81 7.15
N LEU A 132 7.51 -10.67 5.87
CA LEU A 132 7.41 -9.38 5.19
C LEU A 132 5.95 -8.99 4.96
N ASP A 133 5.60 -7.76 5.33
CA ASP A 133 4.26 -7.20 5.12
C ASP A 133 4.35 -5.69 4.95
N PHE A 134 3.23 -5.05 4.63
CA PHE A 134 3.13 -3.60 4.57
C PHE A 134 3.51 -2.97 5.92
N PRO A 135 4.26 -1.85 5.92
CA PRO A 135 4.59 -1.15 7.16
C PRO A 135 3.34 -0.61 7.84
N ASN A 136 2.44 0.02 7.10
CA ASN A 136 1.28 0.73 7.61
C ASN A 136 0.17 0.87 6.56
N GLU A 137 -0.93 1.52 6.96
CA GLU A 137 -2.09 1.70 6.11
C GLU A 137 -1.81 2.64 4.92
N GLU A 138 -1.01 3.69 5.09
CA GLU A 138 -0.66 4.61 4.00
C GLU A 138 -0.02 3.87 2.83
N VAL A 139 0.98 3.03 3.12
CA VAL A 139 1.71 2.30 2.09
C VAL A 139 0.83 1.23 1.46
N ARG A 140 0.06 0.51 2.29
CA ARG A 140 -0.86 -0.52 1.80
C ARG A 140 -1.91 0.05 0.86
N SER A 141 -2.65 1.07 1.32
CA SER A 141 -3.74 1.67 0.52
C SER A 141 -3.20 2.34 -0.74
N GLY A 142 -2.08 3.05 -0.62
CA GLY A 142 -1.47 3.71 -1.75
C GLY A 142 -0.96 2.75 -2.82
N LEU A 143 -0.27 1.66 -2.44
CA LEU A 143 0.21 0.67 -3.40
C LEU A 143 -0.95 -0.08 -4.07
N ILE A 144 -1.96 -0.51 -3.29
CA ILE A 144 -3.13 -1.18 -3.85
C ILE A 144 -3.89 -0.25 -4.81
N SER A 145 -4.10 1.01 -4.44
CA SER A 145 -4.78 1.99 -5.30
C SER A 145 -4.00 2.25 -6.60
N MET A 146 -2.69 2.28 -6.52
CA MET A 146 -1.81 2.46 -7.67
C MET A 146 -1.87 1.27 -8.62
N LEU A 147 -1.76 0.04 -8.09
CA LEU A 147 -1.91 -1.19 -8.88
C LEU A 147 -3.32 -1.29 -9.49
N ALA A 148 -4.35 -0.99 -8.71
CA ALA A 148 -5.72 -0.98 -9.19
C ALA A 148 -5.93 0.00 -10.35
N SER A 149 -5.27 1.17 -10.34
CA SER A 149 -5.38 2.16 -11.41
C SER A 149 -4.99 1.61 -12.78
N ASP A 150 -4.01 0.70 -12.84
CA ASP A 150 -3.62 0.03 -14.06
C ASP A 150 -4.70 -0.92 -14.58
N TYR A 151 -5.45 -1.57 -13.69
CA TYR A 151 -6.55 -2.45 -14.06
C TYR A 151 -7.82 -1.70 -14.47
N PHE A 152 -8.09 -0.53 -13.86
CA PHE A 152 -9.28 0.26 -14.21
C PHE A 152 -9.16 1.05 -15.53
N GLY A 153 -7.93 1.37 -15.96
CA GLY A 153 -7.68 2.16 -17.18
C GLY A 153 -8.08 3.63 -17.07
N ASN A 154 -7.92 4.35 -18.18
CA ASN A 154 -8.07 5.82 -18.22
C ASN A 154 -9.51 6.36 -18.02
N GLY A 155 -10.49 5.52 -17.71
CA GLY A 155 -11.90 5.92 -17.67
C GLY A 155 -12.56 5.96 -16.30
N CYS A 156 -11.96 5.37 -15.27
CA CYS A 156 -12.58 5.29 -13.94
C CYS A 156 -11.55 5.36 -12.83
N SER A 157 -11.78 6.19 -11.82
CA SER A 157 -10.97 6.18 -10.60
C SER A 157 -11.35 5.00 -9.72
N PRO A 158 -10.40 4.15 -9.28
CA PRO A 158 -10.67 3.06 -8.36
C PRO A 158 -11.44 3.49 -7.10
N SER A 159 -11.10 4.66 -6.56
CA SER A 159 -11.73 5.21 -5.35
C SER A 159 -13.20 5.55 -5.57
N ILE A 160 -13.55 6.13 -6.74
CA ILE A 160 -14.93 6.47 -7.08
C ILE A 160 -15.73 5.19 -7.28
N TRP A 161 -15.19 4.23 -8.02
CA TRP A 161 -15.86 2.95 -8.26
C TRP A 161 -16.12 2.19 -6.95
N LEU A 162 -15.13 2.13 -6.04
CA LEU A 162 -15.29 1.50 -4.73
C LEU A 162 -16.34 2.21 -3.88
N GLY A 163 -16.40 3.55 -3.92
CA GLY A 163 -17.44 4.33 -3.28
C GLY A 163 -18.83 3.97 -3.80
N ASP A 164 -19.01 3.98 -5.11
CA ASP A 164 -20.29 3.63 -5.75
C ASP A 164 -20.75 2.20 -5.43
N VAL A 165 -19.80 1.25 -5.34
CA VAL A 165 -20.07 -0.14 -4.94
C VAL A 165 -20.48 -0.21 -3.47
N SER A 166 -19.77 0.49 -2.58
CA SER A 166 -20.11 0.57 -1.16
C SER A 166 -21.50 1.15 -0.95
N ASP A 167 -21.80 2.28 -1.58
CA ASP A 167 -23.12 2.92 -1.53
C ASP A 167 -24.25 2.00 -1.99
N SER A 168 -24.01 1.22 -3.05
CA SER A 168 -24.99 0.25 -3.56
C SER A 168 -25.26 -0.86 -2.57
N LEU A 169 -24.20 -1.37 -1.89
CA LEU A 169 -24.33 -2.41 -0.86
C LEU A 169 -25.02 -1.88 0.39
N GLU A 170 -24.68 -0.68 0.84
CA GLU A 170 -25.31 -0.04 2.00
C GLU A 170 -26.78 0.27 1.77
N ALA A 171 -27.14 0.66 0.54
CA ALA A 171 -28.53 0.86 0.12
C ALA A 171 -29.30 -0.44 -0.11
N GLY A 172 -28.64 -1.60 -0.13
CA GLY A 172 -29.25 -2.89 -0.48
C GLY A 172 -29.62 -3.02 -1.95
N ASP A 173 -29.09 -2.17 -2.85
CA ASP A 173 -29.34 -2.19 -4.29
C ASP A 173 -28.43 -3.22 -4.97
N LEU A 174 -28.84 -4.49 -4.88
CA LEU A 174 -28.10 -5.62 -5.43
C LEU A 174 -28.05 -5.62 -6.97
N ASP A 175 -29.02 -5.04 -7.65
CA ASP A 175 -29.04 -4.96 -9.10
C ASP A 175 -27.98 -3.97 -9.60
N LYS A 176 -27.86 -2.81 -8.96
CA LYS A 176 -26.82 -1.83 -9.25
C LYS A 176 -25.42 -2.40 -8.92
N PHE A 177 -25.26 -3.05 -7.76
CA PHE A 177 -24.01 -3.74 -7.39
C PHE A 177 -23.61 -4.78 -8.44
N LYS A 178 -24.53 -5.66 -8.85
CA LYS A 178 -24.29 -6.66 -9.88
C LYS A 178 -23.85 -6.04 -11.21
N LEU A 179 -24.51 -4.96 -11.64
CA LEU A 179 -24.18 -4.25 -12.86
C LEU A 179 -22.75 -3.68 -12.80
N GLN A 180 -22.39 -3.01 -11.69
CA GLN A 180 -21.06 -2.45 -11.48
C GLN A 180 -19.97 -3.53 -11.50
N LEU A 181 -20.20 -4.64 -10.80
CA LEU A 181 -19.27 -5.76 -10.76
C LEU A 181 -19.11 -6.44 -12.12
N THR A 182 -20.21 -6.66 -12.84
CA THR A 182 -20.18 -7.26 -14.19
C THR A 182 -19.40 -6.38 -15.16
N SER A 183 -19.64 -5.06 -15.13
CA SER A 183 -18.92 -4.11 -15.96
C SER A 183 -17.41 -4.11 -15.66
N PHE A 184 -17.04 -4.16 -14.40
CA PHE A 184 -15.64 -4.24 -13.97
C PHE A 184 -14.96 -5.53 -14.46
N LEU A 185 -15.58 -6.69 -14.22
CA LEU A 185 -15.04 -7.99 -14.64
C LEU A 185 -14.92 -8.11 -16.16
N SER A 186 -15.86 -7.57 -16.92
CA SER A 186 -15.81 -7.56 -18.38
C SER A 186 -14.60 -6.77 -18.91
N ASN A 187 -14.27 -5.64 -18.26
CA ASN A 187 -13.11 -4.83 -18.63
C ASN A 187 -11.78 -5.55 -18.33
N ILE A 188 -11.70 -6.33 -17.25
CA ILE A 188 -10.51 -7.12 -16.90
C ILE A 188 -10.25 -8.19 -17.97
N THR A 189 -11.25 -8.95 -18.32
CA THR A 189 -11.14 -10.05 -19.30
C THR A 189 -10.65 -9.55 -20.67
N TYR A 190 -11.16 -8.40 -21.14
CA TYR A 190 -10.74 -7.79 -22.40
C TYR A 190 -9.25 -7.37 -22.41
N ARG A 191 -8.73 -6.90 -21.27
CA ARG A 191 -7.32 -6.49 -21.15
C ARG A 191 -6.36 -7.65 -21.14
N PHE A 192 -6.71 -8.77 -20.53
CA PHE A 192 -5.89 -9.99 -20.55
C PHE A 192 -5.77 -10.52 -22.00
N GLN A 193 -6.86 -10.60 -22.76
CA GLN A 193 -6.82 -11.01 -24.15
C GLN A 193 -5.93 -10.11 -25.01
N ARG A 194 -6.01 -8.80 -24.83
CA ARG A 194 -5.18 -7.85 -25.59
C ARG A 194 -3.68 -7.96 -25.28
N LYS A 195 -3.30 -8.23 -24.02
CA LYS A 195 -1.89 -8.47 -23.65
C LYS A 195 -1.35 -9.76 -24.25
N ASP A 196 -2.14 -10.80 -24.37
CA ASP A 196 -1.75 -12.05 -25.00
C ASP A 196 -1.54 -11.86 -26.51
N ASP A 197 -2.44 -11.14 -27.19
CA ASP A 197 -2.34 -10.81 -28.61
C ASP A 197 -1.09 -9.95 -28.92
N GLU A 198 -0.76 -8.96 -28.06
CA GLU A 198 0.45 -8.13 -28.21
C GLU A 198 1.73 -8.96 -28.00
N ARG A 199 1.76 -9.92 -27.08
CA ARG A 199 2.91 -10.83 -26.87
C ARG A 199 3.09 -11.85 -28.02
N GLU A 200 2.02 -12.26 -28.68
CA GLU A 200 2.10 -13.12 -29.88
C GLU A 200 2.62 -12.38 -31.11
N CYS A 201 2.34 -11.08 -31.23
CA CYS A 201 2.84 -10.25 -32.33
C CYS A 201 4.33 -9.86 -32.20
N GLU A 202 4.91 -9.95 -31.00
CA GLU A 202 6.34 -9.64 -30.76
C GLU A 202 7.27 -10.88 -30.86
N ARG A 203 6.74 -12.05 -31.15
CA ARG A 203 7.49 -13.29 -31.41
C ARG A 203 7.57 -13.58 -32.91
#